data_79d1af3d5d3df001e7705e7760111aea
#
_entry.id   79d1af3d5d3df001e7705e7760111aea
#
_cell.length_a   1.000
_cell.length_b   1.000
_cell.length_c   1.000
_cell.angle_alpha   90.00
_cell.angle_beta   90.00
_cell.angle_gamma   90.00
#
_symmetry.space_group_name_H-M   'P 1'
#
loop_
_entity.id
_entity.type
_entity.pdbx_description
1 polymer ?
#
loop_
_entity_poly.entity_id
_entity_poly.type
_entity_poly.pdbx_seq_one_letter_code
_entity_poly.pdbx_strand_id
1 'polypeptide(L)'
;LPGRSELEPREIDLATRLTEKIKLSIPVVSSPMDTVTEWKMAVALARVGGVGVVHRNMTIEDQVSNLRKVKNARIEPKSADEAGKPLVGASVSPLDPKRCRAVDSVADFLVCDVAHFHNSNVIKAAAKVLPDLSGDFIVGNVGTKAAVRDIVRELPRVDGFRAGIGSGSVCVTSELTRVGAPTLYAVAEVATALSMLKLDIPVMGDGGIRSPGDASLALAAGASSVMLGALLAGCDESPGPVVTIQGRRMKVHRGMASAAARKVRFALDRYSVPSKGLDEGVEAYVPANGGVEQTITTFCDGLRAAFGYGGAKSIRDLWNVASFGLVSPHGSVELGAHSPSLRRPMVG
;
A
#
# COMPACT_ATOMS: atom_id res chain seq x y z
N LEU A 1 18.86 1.10 13.46
CA LEU A 1 20.28 1.28 13.76
C LEU A 1 21.12 0.41 12.84
N PRO A 2 22.35 0.80 12.45
CA PRO A 2 23.21 -0.03 11.64
C PRO A 2 23.62 -1.29 12.40
N GLY A 3 23.71 -2.40 11.67
CA GLY A 3 24.16 -3.70 12.17
C GLY A 3 25.52 -4.08 11.59
N ARG A 4 26.08 -5.20 12.09
CA ARG A 4 27.24 -5.81 11.43
C ARG A 4 26.80 -6.39 10.09
N SER A 5 27.44 -5.98 8.99
CA SER A 5 27.14 -6.45 7.66
C SER A 5 28.40 -6.86 6.90
N GLU A 6 28.25 -7.95 6.14
CA GLU A 6 29.23 -8.42 5.17
C GLU A 6 28.56 -8.53 3.77
N LEU A 7 27.39 -7.87 3.62
CA LEU A 7 26.50 -8.01 2.45
C LEU A 7 26.73 -6.88 1.45
N GLU A 8 26.83 -7.26 0.18
CA GLU A 8 26.73 -6.32 -0.94
C GLU A 8 25.26 -6.13 -1.36
N PRO A 9 24.86 -4.93 -1.82
CA PRO A 9 23.46 -4.66 -2.19
C PRO A 9 22.85 -5.67 -3.19
N ARG A 10 23.65 -6.22 -4.11
CA ARG A 10 23.22 -7.23 -5.09
C ARG A 10 22.86 -8.60 -4.49
N GLU A 11 23.30 -8.88 -3.27
CA GLU A 11 23.06 -10.13 -2.57
C GLU A 11 21.75 -10.10 -1.77
N ILE A 12 21.11 -8.94 -1.69
CA ILE A 12 19.90 -8.72 -0.89
C ILE A 12 18.67 -9.10 -1.71
N ASP A 13 17.92 -10.06 -1.19
CA ASP A 13 16.64 -10.50 -1.74
C ASP A 13 15.49 -9.70 -1.15
N LEU A 14 14.74 -9.01 -2.03
CA LEU A 14 13.54 -8.27 -1.68
C LEU A 14 12.24 -9.06 -1.89
N ALA A 15 12.34 -10.33 -2.28
CA ALA A 15 11.17 -11.18 -2.46
C ALA A 15 10.39 -11.32 -1.15
N THR A 16 9.07 -11.35 -1.27
CA THR A 16 8.17 -11.35 -0.12
C THR A 16 6.86 -12.08 -0.37
N ARG A 17 6.07 -12.27 0.69
CA ARG A 17 4.70 -12.74 0.62
C ARG A 17 3.74 -11.57 0.83
N LEU A 18 2.76 -11.44 -0.08
CA LEU A 18 1.63 -10.53 0.09
C LEU A 18 0.50 -11.20 0.87
N THR A 19 0.28 -12.49 0.59
CA THR A 19 -0.59 -13.41 1.31
C THR A 19 0.15 -14.74 1.46
N GLU A 20 -0.49 -15.78 2.01
CA GLU A 20 0.11 -17.11 2.04
C GLU A 20 0.38 -17.64 0.63
N LYS A 21 -0.53 -17.39 -0.31
CA LYS A 21 -0.46 -17.90 -1.69
C LYS A 21 0.29 -16.98 -2.64
N ILE A 22 0.24 -15.66 -2.42
CA ILE A 22 0.77 -14.67 -3.37
C ILE A 22 2.15 -14.21 -2.95
N LYS A 23 3.11 -14.42 -3.85
CA LYS A 23 4.50 -13.98 -3.70
C LYS A 23 4.80 -12.84 -4.66
N LEU A 24 5.62 -11.89 -4.21
CA LEU A 24 6.11 -10.77 -5.01
C LEU A 24 7.63 -10.80 -5.05
N SER A 25 8.24 -10.37 -6.15
CA SER A 25 9.70 -10.23 -6.26
C SER A 25 10.25 -9.01 -5.53
N ILE A 26 9.41 -8.01 -5.28
CA ILE A 26 9.73 -6.81 -4.49
C ILE A 26 8.54 -6.45 -3.58
N PRO A 27 8.77 -5.85 -2.40
CA PRO A 27 7.71 -5.61 -1.41
C PRO A 27 6.84 -4.38 -1.72
N VAL A 28 6.48 -4.17 -2.98
CA VAL A 28 5.78 -2.96 -3.44
C VAL A 28 4.38 -3.28 -3.95
N VAL A 29 3.40 -2.57 -3.38
CA VAL A 29 1.99 -2.60 -3.78
C VAL A 29 1.55 -1.17 -4.11
N SER A 30 0.79 -0.94 -5.20
CA SER A 30 0.26 0.40 -5.46
C SER A 30 -1.08 0.63 -4.74
N SER A 31 -1.27 1.86 -4.28
CA SER A 31 -2.48 2.27 -3.57
C SER A 31 -3.70 2.32 -4.51
N PRO A 32 -4.89 1.82 -4.08
CA PRO A 32 -6.11 1.82 -4.86
C PRO A 32 -6.77 3.20 -4.91
N MET A 33 -6.11 4.15 -5.53
CA MET A 33 -6.58 5.53 -5.67
C MET A 33 -6.79 5.87 -7.16
N ASP A 34 -7.83 6.65 -7.46
CA ASP A 34 -8.23 7.00 -8.83
C ASP A 34 -7.23 7.92 -9.56
N THR A 35 -6.20 8.38 -8.86
CA THR A 35 -5.05 9.09 -9.42
C THR A 35 -3.75 8.30 -9.33
N VAL A 36 -3.79 7.02 -8.95
CA VAL A 36 -2.60 6.16 -8.79
C VAL A 36 -2.70 4.90 -9.62
N THR A 37 -3.75 4.07 -9.42
CA THR A 37 -3.76 2.71 -9.94
C THR A 37 -4.97 2.38 -10.79
N GLU A 38 -4.74 2.33 -12.10
CA GLU A 38 -5.54 1.62 -13.08
C GLU A 38 -4.66 0.58 -13.81
N TRP A 39 -5.16 0.00 -14.89
CA TRP A 39 -4.50 -1.11 -15.59
C TRP A 39 -3.06 -0.82 -16.04
N LYS A 40 -2.74 0.42 -16.48
CA LYS A 40 -1.36 0.77 -16.92
C LYS A 40 -0.36 0.65 -15.78
N MET A 41 -0.69 1.23 -14.61
CA MET A 41 0.13 1.15 -13.41
C MET A 41 0.27 -0.30 -12.94
N ALA A 42 -0.81 -1.07 -12.93
CA ALA A 42 -0.76 -2.47 -12.50
C ALA A 42 0.11 -3.33 -13.40
N VAL A 43 0.04 -3.14 -14.72
CA VAL A 43 0.91 -3.83 -15.70
C VAL A 43 2.38 -3.45 -15.49
N ALA A 44 2.67 -2.16 -15.32
CA ALA A 44 4.06 -1.72 -15.11
C ALA A 44 4.65 -2.26 -13.81
N LEU A 45 3.88 -2.30 -12.72
CA LEU A 45 4.33 -2.89 -11.46
C LEU A 45 4.55 -4.40 -11.55
N ALA A 46 3.67 -5.15 -12.22
CA ALA A 46 3.85 -6.59 -12.41
C ALA A 46 5.14 -6.89 -13.19
N ARG A 47 5.51 -6.05 -14.17
CA ARG A 47 6.77 -6.17 -14.93
C ARG A 47 8.00 -6.04 -14.05
N VAL A 48 7.99 -5.15 -13.04
CA VAL A 48 9.13 -4.92 -12.16
C VAL A 48 9.13 -5.80 -10.91
N GLY A 49 8.05 -6.57 -10.67
CA GLY A 49 7.97 -7.54 -9.58
C GLY A 49 7.15 -7.10 -8.36
N GLY A 50 6.49 -5.94 -8.45
CA GLY A 50 5.44 -5.50 -7.52
C GLY A 50 4.05 -5.88 -8.01
N VAL A 51 3.01 -5.31 -7.41
CA VAL A 51 1.62 -5.55 -7.81
C VAL A 51 0.75 -4.30 -7.70
N GLY A 52 -0.18 -4.13 -8.65
CA GLY A 52 -1.17 -3.06 -8.63
C GLY A 52 -2.49 -3.49 -8.01
N VAL A 53 -3.11 -2.58 -7.23
CA VAL A 53 -4.48 -2.75 -6.73
C VAL A 53 -5.39 -1.74 -7.42
N VAL A 54 -6.27 -2.22 -8.31
CA VAL A 54 -7.19 -1.36 -9.07
C VAL A 54 -8.25 -0.77 -8.13
N HIS A 55 -8.40 0.56 -8.20
CA HIS A 55 -9.35 1.27 -7.33
C HIS A 55 -10.81 0.99 -7.67
N ARG A 56 -11.73 1.28 -6.72
CA ARG A 56 -13.18 1.06 -6.86
C ARG A 56 -14.00 2.35 -7.07
N ASN A 57 -13.35 3.49 -7.33
CA ASN A 57 -14.04 4.75 -7.65
C ASN A 57 -14.43 4.80 -9.13
N MET A 58 -15.07 3.74 -9.60
CA MET A 58 -15.59 3.51 -10.94
C MET A 58 -16.74 2.49 -10.89
N THR A 59 -17.42 2.27 -12.01
CA THR A 59 -18.44 1.20 -12.10
C THR A 59 -17.81 -0.18 -11.85
N ILE A 60 -18.63 -1.18 -11.53
CA ILE A 60 -18.17 -2.56 -11.40
C ILE A 60 -17.58 -3.06 -12.72
N GLU A 61 -18.27 -2.75 -13.82
CA GLU A 61 -17.91 -3.12 -15.20
C GLU A 61 -16.55 -2.52 -15.59
N ASP A 62 -16.30 -1.25 -15.26
CA ASP A 62 -15.02 -0.58 -15.53
C ASP A 62 -13.89 -1.18 -14.71
N GLN A 63 -14.13 -1.51 -13.43
CA GLN A 63 -13.13 -2.15 -12.59
C GLN A 63 -12.76 -3.54 -13.13
N VAL A 64 -13.76 -4.37 -13.48
CA VAL A 64 -13.56 -5.67 -14.12
C VAL A 64 -12.84 -5.53 -15.46
N SER A 65 -13.17 -4.50 -16.26
CA SER A 65 -12.47 -4.21 -17.52
C SER A 65 -10.99 -3.87 -17.29
N ASN A 66 -10.67 -3.05 -16.29
CA ASN A 66 -9.30 -2.75 -15.91
C ASN A 66 -8.53 -4.02 -15.50
N LEU A 67 -9.11 -4.87 -14.64
CA LEU A 67 -8.50 -6.13 -14.23
C LEU A 67 -8.22 -7.06 -15.43
N ARG A 68 -9.20 -7.22 -16.34
CA ARG A 68 -9.02 -8.02 -17.56
C ARG A 68 -7.92 -7.48 -18.48
N LYS A 69 -7.77 -6.14 -18.59
CA LYS A 69 -6.67 -5.53 -19.35
C LYS A 69 -5.31 -5.91 -18.76
N VAL A 70 -5.19 -5.97 -17.42
CA VAL A 70 -3.94 -6.43 -16.77
C VAL A 70 -3.70 -7.91 -17.07
N LYS A 71 -4.69 -8.80 -16.85
CA LYS A 71 -4.57 -10.24 -17.06
C LYS A 71 -4.28 -10.63 -18.52
N ASN A 72 -4.65 -9.77 -19.49
CA ASN A 72 -4.42 -9.99 -20.92
C ASN A 72 -3.22 -9.18 -21.46
N ALA A 73 -2.45 -8.50 -20.61
CA ALA A 73 -1.28 -7.75 -21.05
C ALA A 73 -0.18 -8.69 -21.55
N ARG A 74 0.37 -8.39 -22.73
CA ARG A 74 1.45 -9.16 -23.36
C ARG A 74 2.80 -8.66 -22.82
N ILE A 75 3.15 -9.10 -21.63
CA ILE A 75 4.42 -8.78 -20.96
C ILE A 75 5.01 -10.07 -20.36
N GLU A 76 6.28 -10.04 -19.99
CA GLU A 76 6.90 -11.03 -19.13
C GLU A 76 6.88 -10.48 -17.69
N PRO A 77 5.90 -10.83 -16.85
CA PRO A 77 5.77 -10.30 -15.51
C PRO A 77 6.76 -11.00 -14.56
N LYS A 78 7.38 -10.21 -13.67
CA LYS A 78 8.14 -10.77 -12.54
C LYS A 78 7.23 -11.13 -11.36
N SER A 79 5.99 -10.59 -11.33
CA SER A 79 4.94 -11.02 -10.43
C SER A 79 3.79 -11.60 -11.25
N ALA A 80 3.67 -12.92 -11.24
CA ALA A 80 2.76 -13.69 -12.08
C ALA A 80 1.93 -14.68 -11.25
N ASP A 81 0.73 -15.02 -11.76
CA ASP A 81 -0.05 -16.15 -11.31
C ASP A 81 0.53 -17.49 -11.84
N GLU A 82 -0.09 -18.60 -11.46
CA GLU A 82 0.33 -19.96 -11.88
C GLU A 82 0.28 -20.16 -13.41
N ALA A 83 -0.54 -19.37 -14.11
CA ALA A 83 -0.64 -19.40 -15.57
C ALA A 83 0.35 -18.45 -16.26
N GLY A 84 1.26 -17.80 -15.51
CA GLY A 84 2.23 -16.84 -16.02
C GLY A 84 1.65 -15.48 -16.38
N LYS A 85 0.40 -15.17 -15.98
CA LYS A 85 -0.24 -13.88 -16.21
C LYS A 85 0.12 -12.88 -15.12
N PRO A 86 0.17 -11.57 -15.43
CA PRO A 86 0.45 -10.54 -14.42
C PRO A 86 -0.50 -10.62 -13.23
N LEU A 87 0.05 -10.55 -12.00
CA LEU A 87 -0.76 -10.42 -10.78
C LEU A 87 -1.45 -9.05 -10.72
N VAL A 88 -2.70 -9.05 -10.25
CA VAL A 88 -3.47 -7.83 -10.01
C VAL A 88 -4.45 -8.00 -8.86
N GLY A 89 -4.48 -7.01 -7.96
CA GLY A 89 -5.49 -6.92 -6.91
C GLY A 89 -6.65 -6.00 -7.27
N ALA A 90 -7.77 -6.17 -6.59
CA ALA A 90 -8.92 -5.28 -6.66
C ALA A 90 -9.26 -4.70 -5.28
N SER A 91 -9.48 -3.40 -5.24
CA SER A 91 -10.06 -2.73 -4.06
C SER A 91 -11.55 -3.01 -3.97
N VAL A 92 -12.01 -3.36 -2.77
CA VAL A 92 -13.42 -3.69 -2.49
C VAL A 92 -13.87 -3.11 -1.14
N SER A 93 -15.18 -3.13 -0.91
CA SER A 93 -15.78 -2.98 0.40
C SER A 93 -16.71 -4.16 0.68
N PRO A 94 -16.68 -4.77 1.85
CA PRO A 94 -17.63 -5.84 2.18
C PRO A 94 -19.08 -5.36 2.24
N LEU A 95 -19.31 -4.04 2.28
CA LEU A 95 -20.64 -3.42 2.19
C LEU A 95 -21.19 -3.40 0.76
N ASP A 96 -20.36 -3.74 -0.25
CA ASP A 96 -20.75 -3.93 -1.66
C ASP A 96 -20.46 -5.38 -2.11
N PRO A 97 -21.28 -6.36 -1.70
CA PRO A 97 -21.04 -7.76 -2.00
C PRO A 97 -21.14 -8.10 -3.50
N LYS A 98 -21.87 -7.28 -4.29
CA LYS A 98 -21.95 -7.45 -5.75
C LYS A 98 -20.58 -7.20 -6.38
N ARG A 99 -19.95 -6.10 -6.01
CA ARG A 99 -18.59 -5.76 -6.47
C ARG A 99 -17.59 -6.82 -6.04
N CYS A 100 -17.63 -7.23 -4.76
CA CYS A 100 -16.71 -8.27 -4.26
C CYS A 100 -16.75 -9.50 -5.15
N ARG A 101 -17.93 -10.08 -5.42
CA ARG A 101 -18.06 -11.27 -6.27
C ARG A 101 -17.66 -11.02 -7.72
N ALA A 102 -18.01 -9.85 -8.27
CA ALA A 102 -17.71 -9.54 -9.67
C ALA A 102 -16.21 -9.44 -9.94
N VAL A 103 -15.46 -8.76 -9.05
CA VAL A 103 -14.00 -8.58 -9.21
C VAL A 103 -13.21 -9.82 -8.79
N ASP A 104 -13.72 -10.64 -7.85
CA ASP A 104 -13.10 -11.89 -7.41
C ASP A 104 -12.91 -12.89 -8.55
N SER A 105 -13.80 -12.87 -9.53
CA SER A 105 -13.72 -13.75 -10.72
C SER A 105 -12.53 -13.45 -11.65
N VAL A 106 -11.83 -12.31 -11.45
CA VAL A 106 -10.74 -11.86 -12.34
C VAL A 106 -9.49 -11.48 -11.57
N ALA A 107 -9.61 -10.87 -10.40
CA ALA A 107 -8.49 -10.46 -9.56
C ALA A 107 -7.84 -11.68 -8.88
N ASP A 108 -6.54 -11.60 -8.61
CA ASP A 108 -5.82 -12.64 -7.87
C ASP A 108 -6.04 -12.53 -6.36
N PHE A 109 -6.33 -11.33 -5.87
CA PHE A 109 -6.66 -11.05 -4.47
C PHE A 109 -7.50 -9.78 -4.35
N LEU A 110 -8.16 -9.65 -3.21
CA LEU A 110 -8.98 -8.50 -2.87
C LEU A 110 -8.37 -7.74 -1.70
N VAL A 111 -8.38 -6.41 -1.79
CA VAL A 111 -7.98 -5.52 -0.70
C VAL A 111 -9.18 -4.76 -0.21
N CYS A 112 -9.56 -4.96 1.05
CA CYS A 112 -10.58 -4.14 1.65
C CYS A 112 -10.10 -2.70 1.81
N ASP A 113 -10.85 -1.76 1.25
CA ASP A 113 -10.53 -0.33 1.26
C ASP A 113 -11.64 0.46 1.96
N VAL A 114 -11.66 0.35 3.28
CA VAL A 114 -12.50 1.15 4.17
C VAL A 114 -11.62 1.96 5.12
N ALA A 115 -12.13 3.09 5.61
CA ALA A 115 -11.34 3.99 6.44
C ALA A 115 -10.93 3.35 7.78
N HIS A 116 -11.79 2.46 8.32
CA HIS A 116 -11.57 1.78 9.58
C HIS A 116 -12.27 0.41 9.57
N PHE A 117 -11.49 -0.65 9.45
CA PHE A 117 -12.06 -2.00 9.36
C PHE A 117 -12.57 -2.52 10.72
N HIS A 118 -11.98 -2.07 11.84
CA HIS A 118 -12.42 -2.45 13.19
C HIS A 118 -13.74 -1.76 13.56
N ASN A 119 -14.74 -1.96 12.70
CA ASN A 119 -16.11 -1.48 12.83
C ASN A 119 -17.04 -2.69 12.73
N SER A 120 -17.92 -2.86 13.72
CA SER A 120 -18.79 -4.05 13.82
C SER A 120 -19.65 -4.30 12.57
N ASN A 121 -20.11 -3.24 11.89
CA ASN A 121 -20.90 -3.41 10.66
C ASN A 121 -20.04 -3.90 9.50
N VAL A 122 -18.80 -3.40 9.40
CA VAL A 122 -17.83 -3.82 8.38
C VAL A 122 -17.40 -5.28 8.61
N ILE A 123 -17.08 -5.65 9.86
CA ILE A 123 -16.70 -7.03 10.23
C ILE A 123 -17.86 -8.00 9.93
N LYS A 124 -19.09 -7.67 10.34
CA LYS A 124 -20.27 -8.50 10.05
C LYS A 124 -20.55 -8.64 8.55
N ALA A 125 -20.35 -7.57 7.78
CA ALA A 125 -20.50 -7.62 6.32
C ALA A 125 -19.39 -8.50 5.70
N ALA A 126 -18.14 -8.38 6.15
CA ALA A 126 -17.04 -9.21 5.71
C ALA A 126 -17.27 -10.69 6.03
N ALA A 127 -17.72 -11.03 7.24
CA ALA A 127 -18.06 -12.40 7.62
C ALA A 127 -19.12 -13.05 6.72
N LYS A 128 -20.05 -12.24 6.19
CA LYS A 128 -21.11 -12.71 5.28
C LYS A 128 -20.61 -12.91 3.84
N VAL A 129 -19.69 -12.07 3.36
CA VAL A 129 -19.25 -12.11 1.96
C VAL A 129 -18.06 -13.05 1.75
N LEU A 130 -17.19 -13.21 2.74
CA LEU A 130 -15.97 -14.02 2.63
C LEU A 130 -16.18 -15.48 2.20
N PRO A 131 -17.25 -16.19 2.65
CA PRO A 131 -17.50 -17.55 2.19
C PRO A 131 -17.75 -17.69 0.69
N ASP A 132 -18.19 -16.60 0.03
CA ASP A 132 -18.51 -16.59 -1.41
C ASP A 132 -17.28 -16.23 -2.27
N LEU A 133 -16.14 -15.87 -1.65
CA LEU A 133 -14.94 -15.41 -2.36
C LEU A 133 -13.87 -16.50 -2.43
N SER A 134 -13.29 -16.67 -3.63
CA SER A 134 -12.25 -17.64 -3.92
C SER A 134 -10.84 -17.04 -3.73
N GLY A 135 -10.66 -15.77 -4.06
CA GLY A 135 -9.40 -15.04 -3.92
C GLY A 135 -9.05 -14.72 -2.47
N ASP A 136 -7.78 -14.47 -2.23
CA ASP A 136 -7.29 -14.03 -0.92
C ASP A 136 -7.85 -12.65 -0.57
N PHE A 137 -8.13 -12.42 0.72
CA PHE A 137 -8.76 -11.19 1.21
C PHE A 137 -7.87 -10.50 2.24
N ILE A 138 -7.34 -9.34 1.87
CA ILE A 138 -6.51 -8.49 2.73
C ILE A 138 -7.42 -7.48 3.44
N VAL A 139 -7.41 -7.56 4.77
CA VAL A 139 -8.24 -6.75 5.66
C VAL A 139 -7.58 -5.40 5.92
N GLY A 140 -8.31 -4.31 5.83
CA GLY A 140 -7.76 -2.97 6.15
C GLY A 140 -8.76 -1.82 6.03
N ASN A 141 -8.42 -0.65 6.60
CA ASN A 141 -7.18 -0.40 7.36
C ASN A 141 -7.38 -0.69 8.85
N VAL A 142 -6.32 -1.14 9.48
CA VAL A 142 -6.26 -1.43 10.92
C VAL A 142 -5.05 -0.74 11.54
N GLY A 143 -5.05 -0.56 12.87
CA GLY A 143 -3.95 0.14 13.53
C GLY A 143 -3.66 -0.28 14.98
N THR A 144 -4.34 -1.32 15.50
CA THR A 144 -4.21 -1.72 16.92
C THR A 144 -4.23 -3.22 17.10
N LYS A 145 -3.59 -3.71 18.18
CA LYS A 145 -3.64 -5.13 18.59
C LYS A 145 -5.07 -5.62 18.85
N ALA A 146 -5.93 -4.75 19.40
CA ALA A 146 -7.33 -5.08 19.64
C ALA A 146 -8.06 -5.40 18.34
N ALA A 147 -7.85 -4.59 17.29
CA ALA A 147 -8.43 -4.81 15.98
C ALA A 147 -8.05 -6.19 15.43
N VAL A 148 -6.76 -6.57 15.48
CA VAL A 148 -6.31 -7.89 15.02
C VAL A 148 -7.01 -9.02 15.75
N ARG A 149 -7.03 -8.97 17.11
CA ARG A 149 -7.66 -10.03 17.93
C ARG A 149 -9.14 -10.21 17.63
N ASP A 150 -9.87 -9.11 17.51
CA ASP A 150 -11.31 -9.16 17.24
C ASP A 150 -11.59 -9.67 15.82
N ILE A 151 -10.83 -9.17 14.84
CA ILE A 151 -11.01 -9.55 13.42
C ILE A 151 -10.72 -11.04 13.20
N VAL A 152 -9.61 -11.58 13.73
CA VAL A 152 -9.29 -13.01 13.55
C VAL A 152 -10.23 -13.94 14.31
N ARG A 153 -10.89 -13.44 15.35
CA ARG A 153 -11.92 -14.18 16.09
C ARG A 153 -13.26 -14.21 15.36
N GLU A 154 -13.61 -13.11 14.66
CA GLU A 154 -14.94 -12.93 14.08
C GLU A 154 -15.01 -13.31 12.59
N LEU A 155 -13.88 -13.29 11.87
CA LEU A 155 -13.84 -13.65 10.46
C LEU A 155 -13.44 -15.12 10.25
N PRO A 156 -14.02 -15.81 9.24
CA PRO A 156 -13.69 -17.19 8.92
C PRO A 156 -12.27 -17.36 8.38
N ARG A 157 -11.69 -16.30 7.77
CA ARG A 157 -10.30 -16.24 7.30
C ARG A 157 -9.84 -14.80 7.18
N VAL A 158 -8.51 -14.60 7.28
CA VAL A 158 -7.82 -13.34 6.99
C VAL A 158 -6.51 -13.71 6.30
N ASP A 159 -6.31 -13.28 5.06
CA ASP A 159 -5.16 -13.65 4.25
C ASP A 159 -4.04 -12.59 4.28
N GLY A 160 -4.31 -11.42 4.84
CA GLY A 160 -3.37 -10.33 5.05
C GLY A 160 -3.99 -9.16 5.81
N PHE A 161 -3.16 -8.33 6.43
CA PHE A 161 -3.56 -7.08 7.07
C PHE A 161 -2.94 -5.87 6.37
N ARG A 162 -3.75 -4.82 6.13
CA ARG A 162 -3.30 -3.50 5.69
C ARG A 162 -3.31 -2.57 6.89
N ALA A 163 -2.11 -2.16 7.35
CA ALA A 163 -1.87 -1.43 8.59
C ALA A 163 -1.52 0.04 8.34
N GLY A 164 -2.19 0.95 9.03
CA GLY A 164 -2.03 2.40 8.95
C GLY A 164 -3.36 3.13 8.82
N ILE A 165 -3.60 4.16 9.63
CA ILE A 165 -4.83 4.97 9.59
C ILE A 165 -4.45 6.45 9.64
N GLY A 166 -4.86 7.21 8.62
CA GLY A 166 -4.67 8.66 8.58
C GLY A 166 -3.26 9.13 8.26
N SER A 167 -2.35 8.25 7.85
CA SER A 167 -0.93 8.56 7.56
C SER A 167 -0.65 8.85 6.08
N GLY A 168 -1.64 8.76 5.19
CA GLY A 168 -1.47 9.04 3.76
C GLY A 168 -1.20 10.51 3.49
N SER A 169 -0.40 10.83 2.45
CA SER A 169 0.03 12.19 2.10
C SER A 169 -1.10 13.16 1.74
N VAL A 170 -2.27 12.64 1.35
CA VAL A 170 -3.48 13.41 1.01
C VAL A 170 -4.66 13.03 1.93
N CYS A 171 -4.37 12.36 3.04
CA CYS A 171 -5.35 12.00 4.07
C CYS A 171 -5.28 13.03 5.21
N VAL A 172 -6.43 13.61 5.58
CA VAL A 172 -6.54 14.55 6.70
C VAL A 172 -7.38 14.01 7.86
N THR A 173 -7.71 12.72 7.84
CA THR A 173 -8.52 12.07 8.89
C THR A 173 -7.93 12.31 10.28
N SER A 174 -6.63 12.05 10.47
CA SER A 174 -5.97 12.23 11.77
C SER A 174 -5.86 13.70 12.19
N GLU A 175 -5.76 14.63 11.23
CA GLU A 175 -5.76 16.06 11.51
C GLU A 175 -7.12 16.53 12.00
N LEU A 176 -8.18 16.12 11.33
CA LEU A 176 -9.55 16.55 11.62
C LEU A 176 -10.14 15.88 12.88
N THR A 177 -9.82 14.61 13.08
CA THR A 177 -10.46 13.79 14.13
C THR A 177 -9.58 13.54 15.34
N ARG A 178 -8.26 13.74 15.22
CA ARG A 178 -7.22 13.31 16.18
C ARG A 178 -7.22 11.80 16.43
N VAL A 179 -7.93 11.03 15.59
CA VAL A 179 -7.94 9.57 15.63
C VAL A 179 -7.16 9.05 14.43
N GLY A 180 -6.07 8.32 14.68
CA GLY A 180 -5.22 7.76 13.66
C GLY A 180 -4.21 6.79 14.23
N ALA A 181 -3.53 6.08 13.35
CA ALA A 181 -2.44 5.18 13.68
C ALA A 181 -1.34 5.35 12.61
N PRO A 182 -0.25 6.07 12.92
CA PRO A 182 0.88 6.22 12.00
C PRO A 182 1.41 4.85 11.56
N THR A 183 1.85 4.73 10.31
CA THR A 183 2.14 3.45 9.66
C THR A 183 3.14 2.60 10.44
N LEU A 184 4.26 3.17 10.89
CA LEU A 184 5.25 2.45 11.69
C LEU A 184 4.64 1.88 12.97
N TYR A 185 3.86 2.67 13.69
CA TYR A 185 3.15 2.23 14.90
C TYR A 185 2.12 1.14 14.59
N ALA A 186 1.29 1.34 13.57
CA ALA A 186 0.25 0.40 13.18
C ALA A 186 0.83 -0.95 12.76
N VAL A 187 1.90 -0.95 11.97
CA VAL A 187 2.61 -2.18 11.57
C VAL A 187 3.15 -2.92 12.78
N ALA A 188 3.83 -2.22 13.70
CA ALA A 188 4.38 -2.82 14.92
C ALA A 188 3.27 -3.42 15.81
N GLU A 189 2.14 -2.73 15.97
CA GLU A 189 0.99 -3.22 16.72
C GLU A 189 0.38 -4.49 16.10
N VAL A 190 0.17 -4.47 14.77
CA VAL A 190 -0.42 -5.61 14.04
C VAL A 190 0.53 -6.80 14.06
N ALA A 191 1.82 -6.62 13.73
CA ALA A 191 2.81 -7.67 13.74
C ALA A 191 3.00 -8.28 15.14
N THR A 192 3.03 -7.46 16.19
CA THR A 192 3.09 -7.93 17.59
C THR A 192 1.87 -8.76 17.94
N ALA A 193 0.65 -8.32 17.57
CA ALA A 193 -0.57 -9.08 17.86
C ALA A 193 -0.56 -10.45 17.17
N LEU A 194 -0.16 -10.52 15.90
CA LEU A 194 -0.04 -11.76 15.14
C LEU A 194 0.98 -12.71 15.77
N SER A 195 2.14 -12.19 16.16
CA SER A 195 3.17 -12.98 16.87
C SER A 195 2.63 -13.56 18.19
N MET A 196 1.93 -12.75 19.00
CA MET A 196 1.30 -13.20 20.26
C MET A 196 0.24 -14.28 20.03
N LEU A 197 -0.48 -14.21 18.91
CA LEU A 197 -1.50 -15.20 18.52
C LEU A 197 -0.89 -16.40 17.78
N LYS A 198 0.41 -16.39 17.49
CA LYS A 198 1.13 -17.39 16.70
C LYS A 198 0.54 -17.59 15.29
N LEU A 199 0.11 -16.48 14.67
CA LEU A 199 -0.44 -16.45 13.32
C LEU A 199 0.60 -15.88 12.36
N ASP A 200 0.84 -16.59 11.25
CA ASP A 200 1.77 -16.19 10.18
C ASP A 200 1.01 -15.49 9.03
N ILE A 201 0.31 -14.39 9.35
CA ILE A 201 -0.46 -13.60 8.39
C ILE A 201 0.38 -12.39 7.96
N PRO A 202 0.63 -12.16 6.65
CA PRO A 202 1.40 -11.02 6.16
C PRO A 202 0.77 -9.66 6.50
N VAL A 203 1.63 -8.67 6.76
CA VAL A 203 1.23 -7.29 7.06
C VAL A 203 1.74 -6.36 5.97
N MET A 204 0.86 -5.54 5.42
CA MET A 204 1.18 -4.49 4.46
C MET A 204 1.12 -3.12 5.16
N GLY A 205 2.26 -2.39 5.18
CA GLY A 205 2.31 -1.03 5.72
C GLY A 205 1.74 -0.01 4.72
N ASP A 206 0.72 0.75 5.11
CA ASP A 206 0.03 1.70 4.24
C ASP A 206 0.02 3.12 4.77
N GLY A 207 0.41 4.05 3.90
CA GLY A 207 0.43 5.49 4.14
C GLY A 207 1.76 6.02 4.65
N GLY A 208 2.10 7.25 4.27
CA GLY A 208 3.30 7.94 4.73
C GLY A 208 4.64 7.39 4.19
N ILE A 209 4.63 6.43 3.29
CA ILE A 209 5.83 5.89 2.64
C ILE A 209 6.22 6.81 1.47
N ARG A 210 7.26 7.61 1.66
CA ARG A 210 7.74 8.63 0.71
C ARG A 210 9.13 8.30 0.16
N SER A 211 9.85 7.41 0.83
CA SER A 211 11.23 7.08 0.53
C SER A 211 11.52 5.61 0.83
N PRO A 212 12.64 5.05 0.31
CA PRO A 212 13.10 3.73 0.72
C PRO A 212 13.34 3.62 2.24
N GLY A 213 13.75 4.72 2.89
CA GLY A 213 13.94 4.77 4.34
C GLY A 213 12.63 4.56 5.11
N ASP A 214 11.54 5.23 4.71
CA ASP A 214 10.21 5.03 5.33
C ASP A 214 9.76 3.56 5.17
N ALA A 215 9.97 3.00 3.96
CA ALA A 215 9.64 1.61 3.69
C ALA A 215 10.49 0.63 4.52
N SER A 216 11.79 0.89 4.66
CA SER A 216 12.70 0.07 5.47
C SER A 216 12.27 0.03 6.93
N LEU A 217 11.82 1.16 7.49
CA LEU A 217 11.28 1.22 8.84
C LEU A 217 10.01 0.37 8.99
N ALA A 218 9.07 0.46 8.03
CA ALA A 218 7.85 -0.34 8.06
C ALA A 218 8.17 -1.85 7.94
N LEU A 219 9.06 -2.23 7.01
CA LEU A 219 9.51 -3.61 6.84
C LEU A 219 10.21 -4.12 8.09
N ALA A 220 11.12 -3.34 8.69
CA ALA A 220 11.80 -3.69 9.93
C ALA A 220 10.84 -3.87 11.13
N ALA A 221 9.72 -3.15 11.13
CA ALA A 221 8.69 -3.27 12.17
C ALA A 221 7.77 -4.48 12.01
N GLY A 222 7.95 -5.29 10.96
CA GLY A 222 7.20 -6.52 10.74
C GLY A 222 6.28 -6.50 9.52
N ALA A 223 6.32 -5.46 8.68
CA ALA A 223 5.62 -5.50 7.40
C ALA A 223 6.32 -6.46 6.43
N SER A 224 5.53 -7.18 5.63
CA SER A 224 6.02 -7.98 4.50
C SER A 224 6.01 -7.17 3.19
N SER A 225 5.17 -6.14 3.10
CA SER A 225 5.08 -5.26 1.93
C SER A 225 4.69 -3.85 2.34
N VAL A 226 4.84 -2.90 1.41
CA VAL A 226 4.44 -1.50 1.60
C VAL A 226 3.55 -1.04 0.45
N MET A 227 2.54 -0.22 0.78
CA MET A 227 1.64 0.37 -0.19
C MET A 227 2.08 1.80 -0.52
N LEU A 228 2.33 2.06 -1.81
CA LEU A 228 2.80 3.33 -2.32
C LEU A 228 1.67 4.10 -3.02
N GLY A 229 1.46 5.35 -2.59
CA GLY A 229 0.49 6.28 -3.20
C GLY A 229 1.21 7.43 -3.93
N ALA A 230 1.63 8.46 -3.20
CA ALA A 230 2.18 9.70 -3.75
C ALA A 230 3.39 9.49 -4.67
N LEU A 231 4.28 8.57 -4.33
CA LEU A 231 5.46 8.25 -5.15
C LEU A 231 5.06 7.74 -6.54
N LEU A 232 4.03 6.89 -6.62
CA LEU A 232 3.54 6.34 -7.87
C LEU A 232 2.56 7.28 -8.59
N ALA A 233 1.91 8.20 -7.88
CA ALA A 233 1.02 9.19 -8.48
C ALA A 233 1.73 10.08 -9.50
N GLY A 234 3.04 10.34 -9.31
CA GLY A 234 3.88 11.11 -10.24
C GLY A 234 4.29 10.35 -11.50
N CYS A 235 4.12 9.03 -11.56
CA CYS A 235 4.56 8.22 -12.69
C CYS A 235 3.64 8.37 -13.92
N ASP A 236 4.19 8.18 -15.11
CA ASP A 236 3.47 8.35 -16.38
C ASP A 236 2.27 7.38 -16.49
N GLU A 237 2.36 6.19 -15.89
CA GLU A 237 1.35 5.15 -15.91
C GLU A 237 0.18 5.41 -14.94
N SER A 238 0.30 6.37 -14.02
CA SER A 238 -0.81 6.74 -13.13
C SER A 238 -1.90 7.50 -13.92
N PRO A 239 -3.19 7.32 -13.58
CA PRO A 239 -4.30 7.95 -14.29
C PRO A 239 -4.44 9.45 -13.99
N GLY A 240 -3.81 9.98 -12.95
CA GLY A 240 -3.85 11.40 -12.61
C GLY A 240 -3.43 12.31 -13.78
N PRO A 241 -4.22 13.34 -14.12
CA PRO A 241 -3.89 14.23 -15.24
C PRO A 241 -2.61 15.03 -15.00
N VAL A 242 -1.86 15.26 -16.07
CA VAL A 242 -0.68 16.15 -16.05
C VAL A 242 -1.14 17.59 -16.14
N VAL A 243 -0.58 18.44 -15.29
CA VAL A 243 -0.80 19.90 -15.27
C VAL A 243 0.55 20.61 -15.23
N THR A 244 0.60 21.86 -15.69
CA THR A 244 1.81 22.70 -15.59
C THR A 244 1.58 23.76 -14.52
N ILE A 245 2.43 23.74 -13.48
CA ILE A 245 2.39 24.71 -12.38
C ILE A 245 3.75 25.39 -12.31
N GLN A 246 3.77 26.71 -12.45
CA GLN A 246 5.01 27.51 -12.44
C GLN A 246 6.10 26.95 -13.39
N GLY A 247 5.69 26.53 -14.61
CA GLY A 247 6.60 25.96 -15.61
C GLY A 247 7.06 24.52 -15.34
N ARG A 248 6.59 23.87 -14.28
CA ARG A 248 6.92 22.47 -13.93
C ARG A 248 5.76 21.53 -14.26
N ARG A 249 6.07 20.37 -14.83
CA ARG A 249 5.09 19.31 -15.05
C ARG A 249 4.78 18.62 -13.72
N MET A 250 3.51 18.62 -13.35
CA MET A 250 2.99 18.02 -12.15
C MET A 250 1.85 17.06 -12.51
N LYS A 251 1.54 16.11 -11.64
CA LYS A 251 0.37 15.25 -11.74
C LYS A 251 -0.58 15.50 -10.58
N VAL A 252 -1.87 15.43 -10.87
CA VAL A 252 -2.90 15.53 -9.83
C VAL A 252 -2.88 14.27 -8.98
N HIS A 253 -2.85 14.45 -7.66
CA HIS A 253 -2.97 13.39 -6.67
C HIS A 253 -4.04 13.77 -5.65
N ARG A 254 -5.03 12.89 -5.41
CA ARG A 254 -6.12 13.21 -4.50
C ARG A 254 -6.49 12.05 -3.58
N GLY A 255 -6.88 12.41 -2.34
CA GLY A 255 -7.43 11.45 -1.39
C GLY A 255 -8.79 10.93 -1.82
N MET A 256 -9.05 9.64 -1.61
CA MET A 256 -10.32 9.00 -1.96
C MET A 256 -11.51 9.54 -1.15
N ALA A 257 -11.26 10.23 -0.04
CA ALA A 257 -12.26 10.92 0.77
C ALA A 257 -12.32 12.43 0.50
N SER A 258 -11.69 12.93 -0.57
CA SER A 258 -11.75 14.35 -0.97
C SER A 258 -13.08 14.68 -1.66
N ALA A 259 -13.46 15.96 -1.64
CA ALA A 259 -14.63 16.46 -2.37
C ALA A 259 -14.59 16.11 -3.86
N ALA A 260 -13.41 16.19 -4.49
CA ALA A 260 -13.22 15.90 -5.90
C ALA A 260 -13.44 14.40 -6.21
N ALA A 261 -12.92 13.49 -5.38
CA ALA A 261 -13.13 12.05 -5.54
C ALA A 261 -14.62 11.67 -5.32
N ARG A 262 -15.30 12.33 -4.36
CA ARG A 262 -16.72 12.09 -4.06
C ARG A 262 -17.66 12.56 -5.17
N LYS A 263 -17.28 13.53 -5.99
CA LYS A 263 -18.09 13.97 -7.15
C LYS A 263 -18.30 12.86 -8.18
N VAL A 264 -17.38 11.91 -8.27
CA VAL A 264 -17.48 10.75 -9.19
C VAL A 264 -18.42 9.66 -8.66
N ARG A 265 -18.75 9.64 -7.38
CA ARG A 265 -19.81 8.89 -6.67
C ARG A 265 -19.80 7.36 -6.70
N PHE A 266 -18.70 6.69 -6.99
CA PHE A 266 -18.68 5.22 -7.00
C PHE A 266 -18.19 4.55 -5.70
N ALA A 267 -17.56 5.30 -4.78
CA ALA A 267 -16.99 4.79 -3.54
C ALA A 267 -17.56 5.47 -2.29
N LEU A 268 -18.89 5.56 -2.19
CA LEU A 268 -19.60 6.28 -1.11
C LEU A 268 -19.56 5.56 0.25
N ASP A 269 -19.24 4.27 0.26
CA ASP A 269 -19.34 3.37 1.40
C ASP A 269 -18.01 3.15 2.15
N ARG A 270 -17.04 4.09 2.03
CA ARG A 270 -15.80 4.05 2.84
C ARG A 270 -16.07 4.09 4.35
N TYR A 271 -17.19 4.65 4.72
CA TYR A 271 -17.73 4.68 6.08
C TYR A 271 -19.09 4.01 6.01
N SER A 272 -19.41 3.02 6.72
CA SER A 272 -20.67 2.25 6.72
C SER A 272 -22.00 3.05 6.52
N VAL A 273 -21.93 4.37 6.31
CA VAL A 273 -23.03 5.29 6.00
C VAL A 273 -22.59 6.30 4.94
N PRO A 274 -23.38 6.54 3.86
CA PRO A 274 -23.04 7.45 2.75
C PRO A 274 -22.92 8.94 3.09
N SER A 275 -23.19 9.37 4.31
CA SER A 275 -23.55 10.74 4.68
C SER A 275 -22.53 11.52 5.51
N LYS A 276 -21.23 11.22 5.46
CA LYS A 276 -20.28 12.16 6.09
C LYS A 276 -20.15 13.42 5.24
N GLY A 277 -20.63 14.54 5.77
CA GLY A 277 -20.43 15.88 5.20
C GLY A 277 -18.99 16.41 5.33
N LEU A 278 -18.07 15.64 5.93
CA LEU A 278 -16.69 16.03 6.16
C LEU A 278 -15.75 15.45 5.10
N ASP A 279 -14.94 16.31 4.49
CA ASP A 279 -13.87 15.90 3.57
C ASP A 279 -12.65 15.47 4.38
N GLU A 280 -12.34 14.18 4.37
CA GLU A 280 -11.17 13.61 5.04
C GLU A 280 -9.99 13.37 4.09
N GLY A 281 -9.96 14.03 2.94
CA GLY A 281 -8.89 14.01 1.96
C GLY A 281 -8.79 15.33 1.21
N VAL A 282 -7.60 15.61 0.72
CA VAL A 282 -7.32 16.81 -0.08
C VAL A 282 -6.88 16.42 -1.48
N GLU A 283 -6.95 17.40 -2.40
CA GLU A 283 -6.30 17.32 -3.71
C GLU A 283 -4.96 18.04 -3.63
N ALA A 284 -3.92 17.42 -4.19
CA ALA A 284 -2.56 17.93 -4.21
C ALA A 284 -1.92 17.68 -5.58
N TYR A 285 -0.74 18.25 -5.78
CA TYR A 285 0.06 18.04 -6.96
C TYR A 285 1.38 17.40 -6.58
N VAL A 286 1.81 16.40 -7.36
CA VAL A 286 3.10 15.73 -7.20
C VAL A 286 3.94 15.96 -8.46
N PRO A 287 5.27 16.05 -8.38
CA PRO A 287 6.12 16.11 -9.55
C PRO A 287 5.86 14.97 -10.53
N ALA A 288 5.92 15.25 -11.84
CA ALA A 288 5.90 14.17 -12.84
C ALA A 288 7.29 13.52 -12.90
N ASN A 289 7.35 12.22 -12.55
CA ASN A 289 8.60 11.50 -12.28
C ASN A 289 9.07 10.58 -13.43
N GLY A 290 8.33 10.55 -14.56
CA GLY A 290 8.59 9.58 -15.64
C GLY A 290 8.01 8.20 -15.35
N GLY A 291 8.61 7.15 -15.90
CA GLY A 291 8.06 5.79 -15.84
C GLY A 291 8.22 5.11 -14.47
N VAL A 292 7.29 4.20 -14.18
CA VAL A 292 7.28 3.37 -12.96
C VAL A 292 8.58 2.56 -12.81
N GLU A 293 9.10 2.01 -13.90
CA GLU A 293 10.28 1.14 -13.86
C GLU A 293 11.49 1.84 -13.24
N GLN A 294 11.80 3.06 -13.68
CA GLN A 294 12.90 3.83 -13.12
C GLN A 294 12.65 4.22 -11.66
N THR A 295 11.44 4.66 -11.35
CA THR A 295 11.06 5.05 -9.97
C THR A 295 11.22 3.87 -9.02
N ILE A 296 10.73 2.69 -9.38
CA ILE A 296 10.80 1.49 -8.55
C ILE A 296 12.20 0.91 -8.48
N THR A 297 13.00 0.96 -9.55
CA THR A 297 14.40 0.54 -9.52
C THR A 297 15.17 1.36 -8.48
N THR A 298 15.09 2.69 -8.56
CA THR A 298 15.74 3.59 -7.57
C THR A 298 15.25 3.33 -6.15
N PHE A 299 13.95 3.11 -5.98
CA PHE A 299 13.36 2.78 -4.67
C PHE A 299 13.91 1.47 -4.11
N CYS A 300 13.99 0.42 -4.92
CA CYS A 300 14.52 -0.88 -4.51
C CYS A 300 16.03 -0.84 -4.21
N ASP A 301 16.80 -0.04 -4.95
CA ASP A 301 18.22 0.15 -4.66
C ASP A 301 18.42 0.82 -3.29
N GLY A 302 17.58 1.81 -2.96
CA GLY A 302 17.57 2.39 -1.62
C GLY A 302 17.17 1.40 -0.52
N LEU A 303 16.22 0.47 -0.80
CA LEU A 303 15.89 -0.62 0.13
C LEU A 303 17.08 -1.55 0.34
N ARG A 304 17.73 -1.98 -0.75
CA ARG A 304 18.93 -2.84 -0.65
C ARG A 304 20.05 -2.17 0.16
N ALA A 305 20.28 -0.87 -0.05
CA ALA A 305 21.23 -0.13 0.74
C ALA A 305 20.88 -0.14 2.25
N ALA A 306 19.60 0.11 2.59
CA ALA A 306 19.15 0.09 3.98
C ALA A 306 19.27 -1.30 4.62
N PHE A 307 18.95 -2.36 3.90
CA PHE A 307 19.12 -3.75 4.36
C PHE A 307 20.59 -4.09 4.55
N GLY A 308 21.46 -3.68 3.59
CA GLY A 308 22.90 -3.86 3.71
C GLY A 308 23.45 -3.21 4.97
N TYR A 309 23.12 -1.95 5.24
CA TYR A 309 23.51 -1.27 6.49
C TYR A 309 22.93 -1.94 7.73
N GLY A 310 21.72 -2.51 7.64
CA GLY A 310 21.07 -3.23 8.73
C GLY A 310 21.64 -4.64 8.99
N GLY A 311 22.41 -5.19 8.04
CA GLY A 311 22.94 -6.56 8.13
C GLY A 311 21.89 -7.63 7.81
N ALA A 312 20.87 -7.31 6.99
CA ALA A 312 19.79 -8.21 6.62
C ALA A 312 19.87 -8.61 5.14
N LYS A 313 19.82 -9.92 4.84
CA LYS A 313 19.83 -10.47 3.49
C LYS A 313 18.44 -10.55 2.86
N SER A 314 17.41 -10.57 3.69
CA SER A 314 16.00 -10.68 3.27
C SER A 314 15.10 -9.89 4.23
N ILE A 315 13.82 -9.73 3.85
CA ILE A 315 12.81 -9.13 4.74
C ILE A 315 12.67 -9.93 6.05
N ARG A 316 12.73 -11.24 5.96
CA ARG A 316 12.65 -12.11 7.15
C ARG A 316 13.85 -11.95 8.07
N ASP A 317 15.06 -11.82 7.51
CA ASP A 317 16.26 -11.53 8.30
C ASP A 317 16.15 -10.16 8.97
N LEU A 318 15.61 -9.16 8.26
CA LEU A 318 15.41 -7.82 8.81
C LEU A 318 14.56 -7.85 10.09
N TRP A 319 13.51 -8.67 10.13
CA TRP A 319 12.69 -8.84 11.35
C TRP A 319 13.48 -9.36 12.56
N ASN A 320 14.52 -10.15 12.30
CA ASN A 320 15.34 -10.75 13.36
C ASN A 320 16.48 -9.83 13.84
N VAL A 321 17.07 -9.02 12.92
CA VAL A 321 18.27 -8.24 13.23
C VAL A 321 17.99 -6.76 13.46
N ALA A 322 16.83 -6.23 13.02
CA ALA A 322 16.52 -4.82 13.12
C ALA A 322 16.41 -4.36 14.57
N SER A 323 17.04 -3.25 14.87
CA SER A 323 16.89 -2.53 16.13
C SER A 323 16.54 -1.06 15.89
N PHE A 324 15.65 -0.52 16.73
CA PHE A 324 15.18 0.85 16.63
C PHE A 324 15.79 1.70 17.74
N GLY A 325 16.14 2.95 17.41
CA GLY A 325 16.49 3.98 18.36
C GLY A 325 15.48 5.13 18.32
N LEU A 326 15.18 5.70 19.47
CA LEU A 326 14.43 6.95 19.53
C LEU A 326 15.34 8.10 19.16
N VAL A 327 14.88 8.98 18.28
CA VAL A 327 15.62 10.15 17.81
C VAL A 327 14.88 11.40 18.26
N SER A 328 15.60 12.33 18.91
CA SER A 328 15.05 13.64 19.26
C SER A 328 14.79 14.48 18.00
N PRO A 329 13.95 15.55 18.07
CA PRO A 329 13.80 16.46 16.94
C PRO A 329 15.12 17.04 16.42
N HIS A 330 16.08 17.35 17.29
CA HIS A 330 17.41 17.84 16.91
C HIS A 330 18.24 16.74 16.21
N GLY A 331 18.27 15.52 16.77
CA GLY A 331 18.96 14.39 16.13
C GLY A 331 18.35 14.04 14.77
N SER A 332 17.04 14.23 14.58
CA SER A 332 16.39 14.05 13.27
C SER A 332 16.91 15.04 12.21
N VAL A 333 17.27 16.26 12.61
CA VAL A 333 17.90 17.25 11.70
C VAL A 333 19.31 16.80 11.31
N GLU A 334 20.08 16.24 12.24
CA GLU A 334 21.44 15.74 11.98
C GLU A 334 21.46 14.53 11.03
N LEU A 335 20.41 13.71 11.03
CA LEU A 335 20.27 12.60 10.09
C LEU A 335 20.00 13.04 8.65
N GLY A 336 19.65 14.30 8.43
CA GLY A 336 19.40 14.86 7.10
C GLY A 336 20.61 15.60 6.53
N ALA A 337 20.72 15.69 5.20
CA ALA A 337 21.65 16.60 4.56
C ALA A 337 21.25 18.05 4.87
N HIS A 338 22.09 18.79 5.57
CA HIS A 338 21.78 20.12 6.11
C HIS A 338 22.67 21.25 5.56
N SER A 339 23.50 21.00 4.55
CA SER A 339 24.24 22.06 3.87
C SER A 339 23.33 22.86 2.94
N PRO A 340 23.23 24.20 3.08
CA PRO A 340 22.33 25.04 2.28
C PRO A 340 22.69 25.11 0.78
N SER A 341 23.92 24.72 0.41
CA SER A 341 24.41 24.73 -0.97
C SER A 341 24.20 23.41 -1.73
N LEU A 342 23.67 22.35 -1.07
CA LEU A 342 23.41 21.09 -1.74
C LEU A 342 22.19 21.17 -2.66
N ARG A 343 22.39 20.94 -3.97
CA ARG A 343 21.30 20.52 -4.86
C ARG A 343 20.86 19.12 -4.40
N ARG A 344 19.76 19.02 -3.67
CA ARG A 344 19.13 17.72 -3.44
C ARG A 344 18.66 17.17 -4.78
N PRO A 345 19.00 15.93 -5.17
CA PRO A 345 18.25 15.27 -6.23
C PRO A 345 16.78 15.31 -5.83
N MET A 346 15.93 15.77 -6.74
CA MET A 346 14.49 15.74 -6.52
C MET A 346 14.11 14.26 -6.45
N VAL A 347 14.00 13.72 -5.24
CA VAL A 347 13.29 12.47 -5.02
C VAL A 347 11.82 12.86 -5.17
N GLY A 348 11.23 12.44 -6.28
CA GLY A 348 9.84 12.66 -6.61
C GLY A 348 8.90 12.05 -5.58
#